data_bfbddb6159507828a664993d50dea1cf
#
_entry.id   bfbddb6159507828a664993d50dea1cf
#
_cell.length_a   1.000
_cell.length_b   1.000
_cell.length_c   1.000
_cell.angle_alpha   90.00
_cell.angle_beta   90.00
_cell.angle_gamma   90.00
#
_symmetry.space_group_name_H-M   'P 1'
#
loop_
_entity.id
_entity.type
_entity.pdbx_description
1 polymer ?
#
loop_
_entity_poly.entity_id
_entity_poly.type
_entity_poly.pdbx_seq_one_letter_code
_entity_poly.pdbx_strand_id
1 'polypeptide(L)'
;LYVLIMYTSWYTAFFTALFMATFIVIYVCVASSNKNKVFSNVWMYIKKCYKEIIAYVVYAICIAIPFFKMYIQVSRMYGKRSYSEIATMLPELIDFFNVGDNNLLIGRFIKALGLSSRTYLNQGEMSVGFSLLTMGLLVAAFFYVRKKYLKEKYKALETEGSYTVQSKMVLVSIIYAVLVSFILLVQSNEISFWYLVYRFVPGGSAIRAAVRYNYYLVMPVAIVIANFGQMLQNRIKKEKVNLIFGIVMPLCAAALVWVSNYNTQGVYAHWNMESENKFIEAVSAPPDDCEVMYIVDSKYEDRKYAFHSYQLMAWEVSYKYNLKNMNGYSGQFPKEWELDNVWEKDIHTKAAEWIKLNKIDKNVYYYDVATNVWTKAN
;
A
#
# COMPACT_ATOMS: atom_id res chain seq x y z
N LEU A 1 7.23 -0.97 19.19
CA LEU A 1 6.11 -1.21 18.27
C LEU A 1 6.45 -0.79 16.84
N TYR A 2 6.89 0.46 16.59
CA TYR A 2 7.17 0.96 15.23
C TYR A 2 8.18 0.09 14.47
N VAL A 3 9.28 -0.31 15.13
CA VAL A 3 10.29 -1.19 14.51
C VAL A 3 9.71 -2.55 14.15
N LEU A 4 8.80 -3.10 14.96
CA LEU A 4 8.09 -4.35 14.64
C LEU A 4 7.20 -4.18 13.39
N ILE A 5 6.54 -3.03 13.25
CA ILE A 5 5.77 -2.72 12.03
C ILE A 5 6.69 -2.70 10.80
N MET A 6 7.93 -2.20 10.91
CA MET A 6 8.90 -2.24 9.80
C MET A 6 9.21 -3.67 9.34
N TYR A 7 9.31 -4.62 10.26
CA TYR A 7 9.56 -6.04 9.94
C TYR A 7 8.35 -6.73 9.29
N THR A 8 7.14 -6.31 9.65
CA THR A 8 5.91 -6.88 9.06
C THR A 8 5.58 -6.26 7.71
N SER A 9 5.74 -4.96 7.56
CA SER A 9 5.45 -4.25 6.32
C SER A 9 6.16 -2.89 6.26
N TRP A 10 7.11 -2.77 5.33
CA TRP A 10 7.76 -1.49 5.04
C TRP A 10 6.75 -0.39 4.65
N TYR A 11 5.76 -0.74 3.84
CA TYR A 11 4.70 0.20 3.44
C TYR A 11 3.95 0.78 4.64
N THR A 12 3.49 -0.09 5.53
CA THR A 12 2.76 0.32 6.74
C THR A 12 3.63 1.19 7.65
N ALA A 13 4.89 0.84 7.83
CA ALA A 13 5.83 1.65 8.62
C ALA A 13 6.06 3.02 7.99
N PHE A 14 6.33 3.07 6.68
CA PHE A 14 6.54 4.31 5.95
C PHE A 14 5.30 5.22 6.03
N PHE A 15 4.11 4.68 5.77
CA PHE A 15 2.87 5.45 5.83
C PHE A 15 2.54 5.94 7.24
N THR A 16 2.83 5.12 8.27
CA THR A 16 2.72 5.54 9.67
C THR A 16 3.62 6.73 9.97
N ALA A 17 4.89 6.66 9.57
CA ALA A 17 5.84 7.76 9.78
C ALA A 17 5.41 9.04 9.04
N LEU A 18 5.01 8.91 7.78
CA LEU A 18 4.55 10.02 6.95
C LEU A 18 3.31 10.70 7.55
N PHE A 19 2.31 9.90 7.93
CA PHE A 19 1.10 10.41 8.57
C PHE A 19 1.38 11.08 9.91
N MET A 20 2.19 10.46 10.76
CA MET A 20 2.55 11.03 12.06
C MET A 20 3.35 12.31 11.94
N ALA A 21 4.29 12.40 10.99
CA ALA A 21 5.01 13.64 10.70
C ALA A 21 4.04 14.75 10.24
N THR A 22 3.15 14.44 9.31
CA THR A 22 2.11 15.37 8.83
C THR A 22 1.20 15.82 9.98
N PHE A 23 0.74 14.87 10.81
CA PHE A 23 -0.08 15.16 11.98
C PHE A 23 0.63 16.07 12.98
N ILE A 24 1.90 15.81 13.30
CA ILE A 24 2.66 16.64 14.25
C ILE A 24 2.81 18.06 13.74
N VAL A 25 3.17 18.25 12.47
CA VAL A 25 3.29 19.56 11.85
C VAL A 25 1.96 20.33 11.94
N ILE A 26 0.86 19.68 11.57
CA ILE A 26 -0.47 20.29 11.62
C ILE A 26 -0.88 20.59 13.07
N TYR A 27 -0.65 19.66 13.99
CA TYR A 27 -0.96 19.86 15.41
C TYR A 27 -0.27 21.09 15.97
N VAL A 28 1.03 21.27 15.68
CA VAL A 28 1.78 22.47 16.06
C VAL A 28 1.20 23.73 15.41
N CYS A 29 0.78 23.68 14.14
CA CYS A 29 0.14 24.79 13.45
C CYS A 29 -1.24 25.13 14.05
N VAL A 30 -2.05 24.14 14.37
CA VAL A 30 -3.38 24.32 15.01
C VAL A 30 -3.21 24.88 16.44
N ALA A 31 -2.17 24.46 17.16
CA ALA A 31 -1.84 24.95 18.50
C ALA A 31 -1.21 26.34 18.52
N SER A 32 -1.16 27.06 17.40
CA SER A 32 -0.33 28.25 17.17
C SER A 32 -0.48 29.39 18.19
N SER A 33 -1.63 29.54 18.83
CA SER A 33 -1.83 30.53 19.90
C SER A 33 -1.12 30.17 21.23
N ASN A 34 -0.62 28.92 21.37
CA ASN A 34 0.04 28.42 22.58
C ASN A 34 1.33 27.62 22.26
N LYS A 35 1.99 27.91 21.13
CA LYS A 35 3.20 27.20 20.69
C LYS A 35 4.24 27.10 21.77
N ASN A 36 4.56 28.22 22.43
CA ASN A 36 5.58 28.26 23.47
C ASN A 36 5.24 27.33 24.64
N LYS A 37 3.96 27.21 25.02
CA LYS A 37 3.52 26.33 26.10
C LYS A 37 3.61 24.85 25.66
N VAL A 38 3.26 24.52 24.42
CA VAL A 38 3.39 23.17 23.87
C VAL A 38 4.85 22.75 23.81
N PHE A 39 5.73 23.60 23.25
CA PHE A 39 7.17 23.32 23.19
C PHE A 39 7.80 23.23 24.57
N SER A 40 7.43 24.13 25.50
CA SER A 40 7.92 24.09 26.89
C SER A 40 7.49 22.77 27.58
N ASN A 41 6.24 22.34 27.43
CA ASN A 41 5.76 21.10 28.04
C ASN A 41 6.47 19.86 27.43
N VAL A 42 6.64 19.81 26.12
CA VAL A 42 7.40 18.73 25.45
C VAL A 42 8.84 18.72 25.93
N TRP A 43 9.48 19.89 26.00
CA TRP A 43 10.86 20.01 26.46
C TRP A 43 11.04 19.59 27.92
N MET A 44 10.10 19.98 28.77
CA MET A 44 10.08 19.57 30.18
C MET A 44 9.90 18.06 30.33
N TYR A 45 9.00 17.44 29.50
CA TYR A 45 8.83 16.00 29.49
C TYR A 45 10.10 15.27 29.01
N ILE A 46 10.73 15.74 27.94
CA ILE A 46 12.00 15.20 27.44
C ILE A 46 13.08 15.27 28.53
N LYS A 47 13.21 16.38 29.20
CA LYS A 47 14.18 16.55 30.34
C LYS A 47 13.88 15.60 31.49
N LYS A 48 12.61 15.33 31.77
CA LYS A 48 12.21 14.44 32.86
C LYS A 48 12.47 12.96 32.52
N CYS A 49 12.23 12.55 31.26
CA CYS A 49 12.28 11.16 30.83
C CYS A 49 13.45 10.89 29.85
N TYR A 50 14.52 11.67 29.87
CA TYR A 50 15.59 11.56 28.86
C TYR A 50 16.31 10.21 28.88
N LYS A 51 16.49 9.60 30.07
CA LYS A 51 17.16 8.30 30.22
C LYS A 51 16.34 7.20 29.58
N GLU A 52 15.04 7.20 29.84
CA GLU A 52 14.09 6.24 29.26
C GLU A 52 14.01 6.44 27.74
N ILE A 53 13.94 7.68 27.28
CA ILE A 53 13.92 8.01 25.84
C ILE A 53 15.20 7.49 25.18
N ILE A 54 16.38 7.73 25.77
CA ILE A 54 17.65 7.23 25.23
C ILE A 54 17.63 5.69 25.19
N ALA A 55 17.21 5.03 26.27
CA ALA A 55 17.14 3.57 26.32
C ALA A 55 16.22 3.00 25.22
N TYR A 56 15.03 3.60 25.01
CA TYR A 56 14.13 3.19 23.93
C TYR A 56 14.69 3.45 22.54
N VAL A 57 15.41 4.57 22.33
CA VAL A 57 16.04 4.88 21.05
C VAL A 57 17.17 3.89 20.76
N VAL A 58 18.03 3.61 21.73
CA VAL A 58 19.12 2.62 21.59
C VAL A 58 18.55 1.24 21.28
N TYR A 59 17.53 0.79 22.02
CA TYR A 59 16.84 -0.46 21.80
C TYR A 59 16.22 -0.53 20.39
N ALA A 60 15.53 0.53 19.95
CA ALA A 60 14.95 0.59 18.62
C ALA A 60 16.02 0.53 17.51
N ILE A 61 17.15 1.22 17.68
CA ILE A 61 18.28 1.17 16.74
C ILE A 61 18.84 -0.26 16.66
N CYS A 62 19.12 -0.89 17.82
CA CYS A 62 19.66 -2.26 17.85
C CYS A 62 18.77 -3.25 17.10
N ILE A 63 17.44 -3.17 17.31
CA ILE A 63 16.48 -4.05 16.60
C ILE A 63 16.39 -3.68 15.11
N ALA A 64 16.55 -2.43 14.73
CA ALA A 64 16.45 -1.99 13.34
C ALA A 64 17.71 -2.32 12.50
N ILE A 65 18.87 -2.58 13.12
CA ILE A 65 20.13 -2.88 12.39
C ILE A 65 19.99 -4.03 11.39
N PRO A 66 19.47 -5.22 11.74
CA PRO A 66 19.35 -6.32 10.78
C PRO A 66 18.45 -5.96 9.59
N PHE A 67 17.34 -5.27 9.86
CA PHE A 67 16.42 -4.78 8.84
C PHE A 67 17.15 -3.86 7.85
N PHE A 68 17.80 -2.80 8.32
CA PHE A 68 18.50 -1.86 7.44
C PHE A 68 19.67 -2.50 6.72
N LYS A 69 20.38 -3.44 7.34
CA LYS A 69 21.47 -4.17 6.67
C LYS A 69 20.96 -4.87 5.40
N MET A 70 19.83 -5.57 5.46
CA MET A 70 19.24 -6.23 4.31
C MET A 70 18.70 -5.22 3.28
N TYR A 71 17.94 -4.23 3.71
CA TYR A 71 17.35 -3.24 2.80
C TYR A 71 18.38 -2.39 2.08
N ILE A 72 19.48 -2.00 2.74
CA ILE A 72 20.57 -1.25 2.12
C ILE A 72 21.27 -2.11 1.05
N GLN A 73 21.48 -3.40 1.30
CA GLN A 73 22.06 -4.31 0.29
C GLN A 73 21.15 -4.40 -0.94
N VAL A 74 19.86 -4.66 -0.74
CA VAL A 74 18.87 -4.71 -1.81
C VAL A 74 18.79 -3.39 -2.58
N SER A 75 18.76 -2.25 -1.88
CA SER A 75 18.75 -0.93 -2.52
C SER A 75 19.99 -0.62 -3.34
N ARG A 76 21.15 -1.17 -2.95
CA ARG A 76 22.38 -1.05 -3.73
C ARG A 76 22.36 -1.91 -5.00
N MET A 77 21.75 -3.11 -4.91
CA MET A 77 21.64 -4.02 -6.06
C MET A 77 20.64 -3.53 -7.11
N TYR A 78 19.49 -3.03 -6.68
CA TYR A 78 18.38 -2.69 -7.58
C TYR A 78 18.22 -1.20 -7.86
N GLY A 79 18.91 -0.35 -7.10
CA GLY A 79 18.82 1.10 -7.27
C GLY A 79 17.50 1.71 -6.72
N LYS A 80 17.17 2.90 -7.23
CA LYS A 80 15.94 3.62 -6.92
C LYS A 80 14.94 3.46 -8.06
N ARG A 81 13.66 3.36 -7.73
CA ARG A 81 12.58 3.40 -8.74
C ARG A 81 12.51 4.77 -9.41
N SER A 82 12.10 4.78 -10.66
CA SER A 82 11.81 6.04 -11.36
C SER A 82 10.51 6.65 -10.82
N TYR A 83 10.42 7.98 -10.88
CA TYR A 83 9.15 8.62 -10.49
C TYR A 83 8.01 8.29 -11.46
N SER A 84 8.32 8.12 -12.75
CA SER A 84 7.33 7.70 -13.75
C SER A 84 6.65 6.37 -13.39
N GLU A 85 7.40 5.39 -12.90
CA GLU A 85 6.84 4.13 -12.41
C GLU A 85 5.90 4.34 -11.21
N ILE A 86 6.27 5.23 -10.28
CA ILE A 86 5.42 5.54 -9.11
C ILE A 86 4.19 6.34 -9.53
N ALA A 87 4.31 7.24 -10.49
CA ALA A 87 3.20 8.05 -10.99
C ALA A 87 2.07 7.19 -11.58
N THR A 88 2.38 6.06 -12.23
CA THR A 88 1.35 5.12 -12.70
C THR A 88 0.51 4.51 -11.59
N MET A 89 0.98 4.58 -10.33
CA MET A 89 0.34 4.04 -9.13
C MET A 89 -0.22 5.14 -8.21
N LEU A 90 -0.38 6.37 -8.72
CA LEU A 90 -1.02 7.46 -8.00
C LEU A 90 -2.48 7.61 -8.42
N PRO A 91 -3.41 7.85 -7.47
CA PRO A 91 -4.82 7.99 -7.77
C PRO A 91 -5.14 9.37 -8.36
N GLU A 92 -6.05 9.41 -9.32
CA GLU A 92 -6.75 10.64 -9.68
C GLU A 92 -7.85 10.95 -8.64
N LEU A 93 -8.39 12.16 -8.67
CA LEU A 93 -9.41 12.59 -7.70
C LEU A 93 -10.61 11.63 -7.65
N ILE A 94 -11.01 11.09 -8.81
CA ILE A 94 -12.14 10.18 -8.91
C ILE A 94 -11.88 8.80 -8.29
N ASP A 95 -10.61 8.37 -8.26
CA ASP A 95 -10.22 7.07 -7.69
C ASP A 95 -10.40 7.01 -6.17
N PHE A 96 -10.46 8.17 -5.49
CA PHE A 96 -10.79 8.22 -4.07
C PHE A 96 -12.23 7.74 -3.77
N PHE A 97 -13.08 7.64 -4.77
CA PHE A 97 -14.43 7.09 -4.68
C PHE A 97 -14.55 5.70 -5.30
N ASN A 98 -13.47 5.19 -5.88
CA ASN A 98 -13.45 3.90 -6.55
C ASN A 98 -13.31 2.77 -5.52
N VAL A 99 -14.42 2.14 -5.16
CA VAL A 99 -14.49 0.93 -4.32
C VAL A 99 -14.56 -0.36 -5.12
N GLY A 100 -14.31 -0.29 -6.43
CA GLY A 100 -14.36 -1.42 -7.37
C GLY A 100 -15.68 -1.54 -8.12
N ASP A 101 -15.60 -2.01 -9.37
CA ASP A 101 -16.74 -2.19 -10.27
C ASP A 101 -17.66 -3.38 -9.91
N ASN A 102 -17.15 -4.30 -9.11
CA ASN A 102 -17.90 -5.43 -8.55
C ASN A 102 -18.61 -5.09 -7.23
N ASN A 103 -18.56 -3.83 -6.80
CA ASN A 103 -19.20 -3.38 -5.57
C ASN A 103 -20.73 -3.54 -5.67
N LEU A 104 -21.35 -4.08 -4.61
CA LEU A 104 -22.78 -4.39 -4.56
C LEU A 104 -23.67 -3.17 -4.78
N LEU A 105 -23.34 -2.01 -4.20
CA LEU A 105 -24.18 -0.82 -4.24
C LEU A 105 -23.90 0.07 -5.45
N ILE A 106 -22.61 0.38 -5.68
CA ILE A 106 -22.22 1.41 -6.63
C ILE A 106 -21.37 0.89 -7.79
N GLY A 107 -21.10 -0.44 -7.84
CA GLY A 107 -20.26 -1.04 -8.89
C GLY A 107 -20.76 -0.74 -10.30
N ARG A 108 -22.09 -0.82 -10.54
CA ARG A 108 -22.68 -0.48 -11.84
C ARG A 108 -22.41 0.99 -12.22
N PHE A 109 -22.45 1.90 -11.26
CA PHE A 109 -22.18 3.30 -11.48
C PHE A 109 -20.69 3.57 -11.75
N ILE A 110 -19.79 2.91 -10.98
CA ILE A 110 -18.34 2.95 -11.22
C ILE A 110 -18.01 2.46 -12.63
N LYS A 111 -18.65 1.35 -13.06
CA LYS A 111 -18.49 0.80 -14.41
C LYS A 111 -19.01 1.76 -15.47
N ALA A 112 -20.18 2.36 -15.27
CA ALA A 112 -20.77 3.33 -16.20
C ALA A 112 -19.94 4.60 -16.36
N LEU A 113 -19.22 5.02 -15.31
CA LEU A 113 -18.27 6.15 -15.36
C LEU A 113 -16.93 5.79 -16.00
N GLY A 114 -16.73 4.53 -16.41
CA GLY A 114 -15.49 4.07 -17.01
C GLY A 114 -14.30 4.04 -16.05
N LEU A 115 -14.51 4.09 -14.74
CA LEU A 115 -13.43 4.09 -13.75
C LEU A 115 -12.69 2.75 -13.73
N SER A 116 -13.39 1.66 -14.01
CA SER A 116 -12.80 0.32 -14.12
C SER A 116 -11.86 0.15 -15.32
N SER A 117 -12.00 1.00 -16.35
CA SER A 117 -11.21 0.91 -17.60
C SER A 117 -9.99 1.84 -17.61
N ARG A 118 -9.87 2.77 -16.67
CA ARG A 118 -8.82 3.80 -16.68
C ARG A 118 -7.41 3.27 -16.47
N THR A 119 -7.28 2.13 -15.82
CA THR A 119 -5.98 1.55 -15.49
C THR A 119 -5.96 0.07 -15.81
N TYR A 120 -5.87 -0.23 -17.09
CA TYR A 120 -5.82 -1.63 -17.59
C TYR A 120 -4.71 -2.47 -16.94
N LEU A 121 -3.63 -1.84 -16.52
CA LEU A 121 -2.49 -2.50 -15.86
C LEU A 121 -2.61 -2.61 -14.34
N ASN A 122 -3.46 -1.80 -13.68
CA ASN A 122 -3.46 -1.63 -12.22
C ASN A 122 -4.86 -1.58 -11.59
N GLN A 123 -5.87 -2.17 -12.23
CA GLN A 123 -7.27 -2.10 -11.77
C GLN A 123 -7.44 -2.49 -10.29
N GLY A 124 -6.75 -3.53 -9.82
CA GLY A 124 -6.81 -3.97 -8.43
C GLY A 124 -6.21 -2.96 -7.44
N GLU A 125 -5.15 -2.28 -7.82
CA GLU A 125 -4.47 -1.29 -6.96
C GLU A 125 -5.29 0.02 -6.86
N MET A 126 -6.07 0.38 -7.87
CA MET A 126 -6.86 1.62 -7.87
C MET A 126 -8.24 1.48 -7.22
N SER A 127 -8.67 0.27 -6.87
CA SER A 127 -9.92 0.01 -6.12
C SER A 127 -9.73 0.20 -4.61
N VAL A 128 -9.16 1.33 -4.21
CA VAL A 128 -8.81 1.66 -2.81
C VAL A 128 -9.57 2.88 -2.29
N GLY A 129 -10.61 3.29 -3.00
CA GLY A 129 -11.43 4.44 -2.65
C GLY A 129 -12.23 4.24 -1.38
N PHE A 130 -12.74 5.35 -0.87
CA PHE A 130 -13.72 5.35 0.22
C PHE A 130 -15.12 5.37 -0.35
N SER A 131 -16.06 4.65 0.26
CA SER A 131 -17.46 4.74 -0.13
C SER A 131 -17.98 6.18 -0.01
N LEU A 132 -18.95 6.55 -0.85
CA LEU A 132 -19.59 7.89 -0.80
C LEU A 132 -20.14 8.21 0.60
N LEU A 133 -20.64 7.19 1.31
CA LEU A 133 -21.10 7.33 2.68
C LEU A 133 -19.94 7.73 3.62
N THR A 134 -18.83 7.03 3.54
CA THR A 134 -17.64 7.31 4.37
C THR A 134 -17.11 8.72 4.12
N MET A 135 -17.02 9.12 2.85
CA MET A 135 -16.58 10.46 2.47
C MET A 135 -17.58 11.53 2.93
N GLY A 136 -18.89 11.30 2.79
CA GLY A 136 -19.92 12.20 3.31
C GLY A 136 -19.85 12.37 4.83
N LEU A 137 -19.65 11.29 5.57
CA LEU A 137 -19.45 11.34 7.02
C LEU A 137 -18.17 12.08 7.41
N LEU A 138 -17.07 11.89 6.68
CA LEU A 138 -15.82 12.62 6.91
C LEU A 138 -15.99 14.12 6.69
N VAL A 139 -16.66 14.52 5.62
CA VAL A 139 -16.97 15.93 5.32
C VAL A 139 -17.89 16.53 6.39
N ALA A 140 -18.94 15.83 6.79
CA ALA A 140 -19.83 16.26 7.88
C ALA A 140 -19.06 16.41 9.21
N ALA A 141 -18.21 15.43 9.54
CA ALA A 141 -17.35 15.47 10.70
C ALA A 141 -16.41 16.69 10.67
N PHE A 142 -15.79 16.96 9.52
CA PHE A 142 -14.90 18.12 9.35
C PHE A 142 -15.59 19.44 9.72
N PHE A 143 -16.73 19.74 9.09
CA PHE A 143 -17.45 20.99 9.36
C PHE A 143 -17.95 21.08 10.79
N TYR A 144 -18.49 19.98 11.33
CA TYR A 144 -19.00 19.94 12.68
C TYR A 144 -17.92 20.13 13.75
N VAL A 145 -16.84 19.37 13.65
CA VAL A 145 -15.73 19.41 14.61
C VAL A 145 -15.02 20.76 14.53
N ARG A 146 -14.74 21.27 13.32
CA ARG A 146 -14.15 22.59 13.12
C ARG A 146 -14.98 23.70 13.74
N LYS A 147 -16.30 23.71 13.48
CA LYS A 147 -17.22 24.71 14.07
C LYS A 147 -17.19 24.67 15.60
N LYS A 148 -17.20 23.47 16.18
CA LYS A 148 -17.19 23.27 17.63
C LYS A 148 -15.84 23.66 18.23
N TYR A 149 -14.74 23.30 17.58
CA TYR A 149 -13.39 23.71 17.97
C TYR A 149 -13.21 25.21 17.98
N LEU A 150 -13.60 25.89 16.91
CA LEU A 150 -13.49 27.37 16.84
C LEU A 150 -14.30 28.03 17.96
N LYS A 151 -15.56 27.61 18.17
CA LYS A 151 -16.40 28.15 19.24
C LYS A 151 -15.78 27.99 20.64
N GLU A 152 -15.14 26.86 20.90
CA GLU A 152 -14.50 26.60 22.21
C GLU A 152 -13.13 27.28 22.34
N LYS A 153 -12.38 27.41 21.25
CA LYS A 153 -11.13 28.18 21.23
C LYS A 153 -11.38 29.63 21.63
N TYR A 154 -12.46 30.25 21.13
CA TYR A 154 -12.82 31.62 21.54
C TYR A 154 -13.23 31.69 23.01
N LYS A 155 -13.94 30.68 23.55
CA LYS A 155 -14.30 30.63 24.96
C LYS A 155 -13.10 30.36 25.89
N ALA A 156 -12.15 29.50 25.45
CA ALA A 156 -10.97 29.13 26.23
C ALA A 156 -9.90 30.24 26.28
N LEU A 157 -10.02 31.26 25.43
CA LEU A 157 -9.23 32.49 25.57
C LEU A 157 -9.66 33.29 26.83
N GLU A 158 -10.89 33.03 27.33
CA GLU A 158 -11.43 33.65 28.56
C GLU A 158 -11.19 32.79 29.81
N THR A 159 -10.90 31.47 29.66
CA THR A 159 -10.70 30.53 30.77
C THR A 159 -9.52 29.61 30.51
N GLU A 160 -8.55 29.53 31.39
CA GLU A 160 -7.36 28.69 31.24
C GLU A 160 -7.68 27.19 31.11
N GLY A 161 -7.24 26.62 29.98
CA GLY A 161 -6.78 25.24 29.81
C GLY A 161 -7.73 24.10 30.13
N SER A 162 -8.86 23.92 29.41
CA SER A 162 -9.70 22.72 29.55
C SER A 162 -9.20 21.54 28.71
N TYR A 163 -9.11 20.32 29.31
CA TYR A 163 -8.80 19.03 28.65
C TYR A 163 -9.67 18.77 27.40
N THR A 164 -10.91 19.24 27.38
CA THR A 164 -11.86 19.18 26.25
C THR A 164 -11.37 19.93 25.01
N VAL A 165 -10.62 21.01 25.16
CA VAL A 165 -10.05 21.77 24.02
C VAL A 165 -8.90 20.99 23.39
N GLN A 166 -8.05 20.34 24.19
CA GLN A 166 -6.93 19.56 23.70
C GLN A 166 -7.40 18.34 22.87
N SER A 167 -8.41 17.60 23.35
CA SER A 167 -8.93 16.45 22.60
C SER A 167 -9.53 16.84 21.24
N LYS A 168 -10.20 18.00 21.17
CA LYS A 168 -10.72 18.51 19.90
C LYS A 168 -9.63 19.03 18.97
N MET A 169 -8.59 19.62 19.53
CA MET A 169 -7.42 20.03 18.77
C MET A 169 -6.73 18.83 18.09
N VAL A 170 -6.58 17.73 18.84
CA VAL A 170 -6.08 16.45 18.27
C VAL A 170 -6.97 16.00 17.12
N LEU A 171 -8.29 15.95 17.34
CA LEU A 171 -9.23 15.49 16.33
C LEU A 171 -9.24 16.37 15.06
N VAL A 172 -9.22 17.70 15.23
CA VAL A 172 -9.08 18.65 14.10
C VAL A 172 -7.78 18.42 13.36
N SER A 173 -6.68 18.17 14.09
CA SER A 173 -5.38 17.91 13.47
C SER A 173 -5.35 16.59 12.70
N ILE A 174 -6.02 15.54 13.18
CA ILE A 174 -6.19 14.29 12.44
C ILE A 174 -6.96 14.53 11.14
N ILE A 175 -8.06 15.29 11.19
CA ILE A 175 -8.87 15.60 9.99
C ILE A 175 -8.02 16.34 8.95
N TYR A 176 -7.26 17.36 9.35
CA TYR A 176 -6.41 18.09 8.43
C TYR A 176 -5.25 17.20 7.92
N ALA A 177 -4.70 16.31 8.75
CA ALA A 177 -3.66 15.37 8.31
C ALA A 177 -4.20 14.40 7.24
N VAL A 178 -5.44 13.92 7.38
CA VAL A 178 -6.12 13.11 6.35
C VAL A 178 -6.30 13.90 5.06
N LEU A 179 -6.77 15.15 5.15
CA LEU A 179 -6.94 16.01 3.97
C LEU A 179 -5.63 16.30 3.24
N VAL A 180 -4.57 16.62 3.99
CA VAL A 180 -3.22 16.81 3.41
C VAL A 180 -2.72 15.52 2.78
N SER A 181 -2.98 14.36 3.39
CA SER A 181 -2.61 13.05 2.81
C SER A 181 -3.31 12.81 1.48
N PHE A 182 -4.59 13.15 1.33
CA PHE A 182 -5.29 13.08 0.05
C PHE A 182 -4.67 14.03 -0.99
N ILE A 183 -4.34 15.26 -0.59
CA ILE A 183 -3.69 16.25 -1.49
C ILE A 183 -2.31 15.74 -1.94
N LEU A 184 -1.54 15.11 -1.05
CA LEU A 184 -0.24 14.52 -1.40
C LEU A 184 -0.36 13.41 -2.43
N LEU A 185 -1.43 12.58 -2.34
CA LEU A 185 -1.63 11.42 -3.22
C LEU A 185 -2.21 11.79 -4.58
N VAL A 186 -3.13 12.76 -4.64
CA VAL A 186 -3.85 13.06 -5.88
C VAL A 186 -2.89 13.46 -7.00
N GLN A 187 -3.14 12.88 -8.18
CA GLN A 187 -2.45 13.28 -9.40
C GLN A 187 -3.41 13.89 -10.42
N SER A 188 -2.87 14.74 -11.27
CA SER A 188 -3.49 15.24 -12.49
C SER A 188 -2.42 15.33 -13.57
N ASN A 189 -2.60 14.62 -14.70
CA ASN A 189 -1.63 14.59 -15.81
C ASN A 189 -0.18 14.30 -15.33
N GLU A 190 -0.01 13.26 -14.52
CA GLU A 190 1.28 12.84 -13.94
C GLU A 190 1.90 13.82 -12.93
N ILE A 191 1.25 14.95 -12.66
CA ILE A 191 1.69 15.92 -11.65
C ILE A 191 1.03 15.58 -10.32
N SER A 192 1.83 15.39 -9.27
CA SER A 192 1.36 15.12 -7.92
C SER A 192 2.32 15.69 -6.88
N PHE A 193 1.78 16.12 -5.75
CA PHE A 193 2.58 16.48 -4.57
C PHE A 193 3.34 15.28 -3.97
N TRP A 194 2.99 14.04 -4.35
CA TRP A 194 3.78 12.85 -3.98
C TRP A 194 5.23 12.93 -4.46
N TYR A 195 5.52 13.73 -5.50
CA TYR A 195 6.89 14.01 -5.93
C TYR A 195 7.76 14.56 -4.80
N LEU A 196 7.21 15.39 -3.90
CA LEU A 196 7.94 15.89 -2.74
C LEU A 196 8.28 14.75 -1.77
N VAL A 197 7.36 13.81 -1.56
CA VAL A 197 7.59 12.61 -0.75
C VAL A 197 8.66 11.73 -1.39
N TYR A 198 8.55 11.48 -2.69
CA TYR A 198 9.53 10.74 -3.48
C TYR A 198 10.94 11.34 -3.37
N ARG A 199 11.06 12.65 -3.48
CA ARG A 199 12.35 13.36 -3.56
C ARG A 199 12.99 13.60 -2.20
N PHE A 200 12.22 13.95 -1.20
CA PHE A 200 12.73 14.49 0.07
C PHE A 200 12.52 13.58 1.27
N VAL A 201 11.56 12.65 1.23
CA VAL A 201 11.31 11.76 2.37
C VAL A 201 12.18 10.50 2.25
N PRO A 202 13.02 10.18 3.24
CA PRO A 202 13.83 8.97 3.22
C PRO A 202 12.95 7.72 3.04
N GLY A 203 13.27 6.90 2.02
CA GLY A 203 12.48 5.72 1.67
C GLY A 203 11.29 5.98 0.73
N GLY A 204 10.95 7.24 0.43
CA GLY A 204 9.84 7.58 -0.47
C GLY A 204 10.00 7.00 -1.88
N SER A 205 11.24 6.95 -2.39
CA SER A 205 11.55 6.33 -3.68
C SER A 205 11.45 4.79 -3.70
N ALA A 206 11.28 4.14 -2.56
CA ALA A 206 11.07 2.69 -2.48
C ALA A 206 9.57 2.32 -2.51
N ILE A 207 8.67 3.29 -2.37
CA ILE A 207 7.22 3.08 -2.37
C ILE A 207 6.71 3.12 -3.81
N ARG A 208 6.47 1.95 -4.40
CA ARG A 208 5.91 1.83 -5.75
C ARG A 208 4.42 2.19 -5.78
N ALA A 209 3.61 1.46 -5.02
CA ALA A 209 2.16 1.63 -5.00
C ALA A 209 1.76 2.66 -3.92
N ALA A 210 1.97 3.95 -4.21
CA ALA A 210 1.66 5.03 -3.28
C ALA A 210 0.16 5.10 -2.96
N VAL A 211 -0.72 4.68 -3.87
CA VAL A 211 -2.17 4.58 -3.68
C VAL A 211 -2.55 3.74 -2.46
N ARG A 212 -1.73 2.77 -2.06
CA ARG A 212 -1.95 1.97 -0.85
C ARG A 212 -1.95 2.79 0.44
N TYR A 213 -1.50 4.04 0.40
CA TYR A 213 -1.64 4.96 1.52
C TYR A 213 -3.12 5.17 1.89
N ASN A 214 -4.05 5.06 0.93
CA ASN A 214 -5.48 5.12 1.21
C ASN A 214 -5.95 4.01 2.18
N TYR A 215 -5.41 2.80 2.08
CA TYR A 215 -5.71 1.73 3.05
C TYR A 215 -5.26 2.10 4.46
N TYR A 216 -4.10 2.74 4.59
CA TYR A 216 -3.64 3.23 5.88
C TYR A 216 -4.57 4.31 6.44
N LEU A 217 -5.06 5.22 5.58
CA LEU A 217 -5.94 6.32 5.99
C LEU A 217 -7.31 5.84 6.50
N VAL A 218 -7.72 4.60 6.25
CA VAL A 218 -8.96 4.04 6.81
C VAL A 218 -8.98 4.15 8.33
N MET A 219 -7.85 3.90 9.00
CA MET A 219 -7.76 3.97 10.46
C MET A 219 -8.01 5.40 11.01
N PRO A 220 -7.28 6.45 10.60
CA PRO A 220 -7.54 7.81 11.06
C PRO A 220 -8.92 8.32 10.65
N VAL A 221 -9.45 7.95 9.48
CA VAL A 221 -10.80 8.28 9.05
C VAL A 221 -11.84 7.64 10.00
N ALA A 222 -11.68 6.36 10.34
CA ALA A 222 -12.55 5.67 11.30
C ALA A 222 -12.54 6.35 12.68
N ILE A 223 -11.37 6.77 13.18
CA ILE A 223 -11.24 7.52 14.44
C ILE A 223 -12.05 8.83 14.37
N VAL A 224 -11.97 9.57 13.26
CA VAL A 224 -12.71 10.81 13.07
C VAL A 224 -14.23 10.55 13.09
N ILE A 225 -14.70 9.55 12.33
CA ILE A 225 -16.12 9.21 12.23
C ILE A 225 -16.67 8.73 13.57
N ALA A 226 -15.93 7.87 14.30
CA ALA A 226 -16.34 7.39 15.62
C ALA A 226 -16.47 8.54 16.64
N ASN A 227 -15.49 9.45 16.69
CA ASN A 227 -15.56 10.63 17.55
C ASN A 227 -16.72 11.58 17.17
N PHE A 228 -16.98 11.73 15.86
CA PHE A 228 -18.11 12.51 15.37
C PHE A 228 -19.45 11.88 15.84
N GLY A 229 -19.60 10.56 15.69
CA GLY A 229 -20.77 9.82 16.20
C GLY A 229 -20.96 9.99 17.71
N GLN A 230 -19.87 9.88 18.49
CA GLN A 230 -19.91 10.12 19.94
C GLN A 230 -20.32 11.57 20.29
N MET A 231 -19.84 12.55 19.53
CA MET A 231 -20.25 13.94 19.72
C MET A 231 -21.74 14.18 19.41
N LEU A 232 -22.32 13.47 18.44
CA LEU A 232 -23.75 13.52 18.14
C LEU A 232 -24.55 12.83 19.25
N GLN A 233 -24.14 11.65 19.68
CA GLN A 233 -24.76 10.90 20.78
C GLN A 233 -24.86 11.74 22.06
N ASN A 234 -23.80 12.43 22.44
CA ASN A 234 -23.76 13.27 23.63
C ASN A 234 -24.76 14.47 23.62
N ARG A 235 -25.42 14.71 22.47
CA ARG A 235 -26.49 15.72 22.38
C ARG A 235 -27.88 15.18 22.71
N ILE A 236 -28.01 13.86 22.76
CA ILE A 236 -29.29 13.20 23.02
C ILE A 236 -29.55 13.23 24.52
N LYS A 237 -30.54 13.99 24.95
CA LYS A 237 -30.87 14.17 26.37
C LYS A 237 -31.71 13.03 26.95
N LYS A 238 -32.51 12.34 26.12
CA LYS A 238 -33.38 11.23 26.57
C LYS A 238 -32.57 9.95 26.71
N GLU A 239 -32.48 9.42 27.90
CA GLU A 239 -31.61 8.26 28.24
C GLU A 239 -31.88 7.03 27.35
N LYS A 240 -33.17 6.63 27.22
CA LYS A 240 -33.55 5.48 26.37
C LYS A 240 -33.15 5.70 24.89
N VAL A 241 -33.34 6.91 24.36
CA VAL A 241 -32.98 7.26 22.98
C VAL A 241 -31.47 7.26 22.83
N ASN A 242 -30.73 7.75 23.82
CA ASN A 242 -29.27 7.74 23.85
C ASN A 242 -28.71 6.31 23.84
N LEU A 243 -29.28 5.41 24.65
CA LEU A 243 -28.88 4.00 24.69
C LEU A 243 -29.15 3.32 23.33
N ILE A 244 -30.35 3.50 22.76
CA ILE A 244 -30.68 2.93 21.45
C ILE A 244 -29.74 3.49 20.37
N PHE A 245 -29.51 4.80 20.36
CA PHE A 245 -28.59 5.43 19.41
C PHE A 245 -27.16 4.88 19.56
N GLY A 246 -26.68 4.68 20.78
CA GLY A 246 -25.35 4.16 21.09
C GLY A 246 -25.14 2.70 20.66
N ILE A 247 -26.21 1.92 20.50
CA ILE A 247 -26.14 0.52 20.04
C ILE A 247 -26.48 0.41 18.54
N VAL A 248 -27.62 0.97 18.14
CA VAL A 248 -28.15 0.81 16.78
C VAL A 248 -27.31 1.54 15.75
N MET A 249 -26.90 2.76 16.05
CA MET A 249 -26.10 3.55 15.09
C MET A 249 -24.76 2.92 14.72
N PRO A 250 -23.94 2.43 15.67
CA PRO A 250 -22.70 1.74 15.32
C PRO A 250 -22.95 0.45 14.52
N LEU A 251 -23.98 -0.32 14.84
CA LEU A 251 -24.35 -1.52 14.10
C LEU A 251 -24.82 -1.20 12.68
N CYS A 252 -25.69 -0.21 12.53
CA CYS A 252 -26.12 0.26 11.22
C CYS A 252 -24.94 0.82 10.41
N ALA A 253 -24.07 1.62 11.03
CA ALA A 253 -22.88 2.14 10.36
C ALA A 253 -21.94 1.02 9.92
N ALA A 254 -21.70 0.04 10.77
CA ALA A 254 -20.89 -1.14 10.46
C ALA A 254 -21.51 -1.94 9.28
N ALA A 255 -22.81 -2.20 9.32
CA ALA A 255 -23.52 -2.88 8.24
C ALA A 255 -23.46 -2.10 6.92
N LEU A 256 -23.70 -0.78 6.96
CA LEU A 256 -23.62 0.07 5.79
C LEU A 256 -22.20 0.16 5.21
N VAL A 257 -21.19 0.29 6.06
CA VAL A 257 -19.79 0.27 5.63
C VAL A 257 -19.45 -1.09 5.02
N TRP A 258 -19.88 -2.19 5.65
CA TRP A 258 -19.65 -3.53 5.12
C TRP A 258 -20.30 -3.71 3.75
N VAL A 259 -21.59 -3.40 3.60
CA VAL A 259 -22.32 -3.49 2.32
C VAL A 259 -21.73 -2.55 1.26
N SER A 260 -21.34 -1.33 1.65
CA SER A 260 -20.77 -0.33 0.72
C SER A 260 -19.36 -0.68 0.23
N ASN A 261 -18.66 -1.61 0.90
CA ASN A 261 -17.37 -2.11 0.46
C ASN A 261 -17.43 -3.58 -0.02
N TYR A 262 -18.61 -4.21 0.00
CA TYR A 262 -18.77 -5.60 -0.41
C TYR A 262 -18.73 -5.72 -1.93
N ASN A 263 -17.80 -6.52 -2.41
CA ASN A 263 -17.67 -6.88 -3.81
C ASN A 263 -18.33 -8.26 -4.06
N THR A 264 -19.24 -8.33 -5.05
CA THR A 264 -20.03 -9.53 -5.36
C THR A 264 -19.21 -10.62 -6.06
N GLN A 265 -18.18 -10.23 -6.79
CA GLN A 265 -17.20 -11.18 -7.30
C GLN A 265 -16.04 -11.17 -6.33
N GLY A 266 -15.81 -12.31 -5.70
CA GLY A 266 -14.70 -12.46 -4.77
C GLY A 266 -13.41 -11.94 -5.39
N VAL A 267 -12.73 -11.08 -4.66
CA VAL A 267 -11.36 -10.63 -5.01
C VAL A 267 -10.41 -11.84 -5.08
N TYR A 268 -10.83 -12.94 -4.51
CA TYR A 268 -10.17 -14.24 -4.58
C TYR A 268 -10.59 -14.91 -5.91
N ALA A 269 -9.83 -14.63 -6.97
CA ALA A 269 -9.73 -15.57 -8.04
C ALA A 269 -9.33 -16.90 -7.41
N HIS A 270 -10.23 -17.88 -7.44
CA HIS A 270 -9.85 -19.22 -7.08
C HIS A 270 -8.77 -19.64 -8.07
N TRP A 271 -7.56 -19.79 -7.57
CA TRP A 271 -6.48 -20.33 -8.37
C TRP A 271 -6.93 -21.73 -8.81
N ASN A 272 -6.94 -21.96 -10.11
CA ASN A 272 -7.39 -23.24 -10.61
C ASN A 272 -6.24 -24.25 -10.52
N MET A 273 -6.04 -24.79 -9.32
CA MET A 273 -5.02 -25.79 -9.02
C MET A 273 -5.08 -27.00 -9.96
N GLU A 274 -6.27 -27.36 -10.45
CA GLU A 274 -6.42 -28.47 -11.38
C GLU A 274 -5.76 -28.19 -12.74
N SER A 275 -5.90 -26.97 -13.25
CA SER A 275 -5.28 -26.61 -14.54
C SER A 275 -3.75 -26.52 -14.42
N GLU A 276 -3.24 -26.10 -13.28
CA GLU A 276 -1.79 -26.05 -13.02
C GLU A 276 -1.20 -27.43 -12.81
N ASN A 277 -1.85 -28.26 -12.00
CA ASN A 277 -1.43 -29.64 -11.84
C ASN A 277 -1.38 -30.38 -13.19
N LYS A 278 -2.39 -30.18 -14.05
CA LYS A 278 -2.38 -30.74 -15.41
C LYS A 278 -1.20 -30.25 -16.24
N PHE A 279 -0.86 -28.94 -16.13
CA PHE A 279 0.30 -28.40 -16.81
C PHE A 279 1.58 -29.06 -16.30
N ILE A 280 1.79 -29.07 -14.98
CA ILE A 280 2.99 -29.60 -14.36
C ILE A 280 3.13 -31.10 -14.67
N GLU A 281 2.04 -31.87 -14.64
CA GLU A 281 2.02 -33.29 -14.99
C GLU A 281 2.42 -33.53 -16.44
N ALA A 282 1.98 -32.66 -17.36
CA ALA A 282 2.26 -32.74 -18.78
C ALA A 282 3.69 -32.36 -19.17
N VAL A 283 4.45 -31.68 -18.28
CA VAL A 283 5.84 -31.30 -18.56
C VAL A 283 6.70 -32.57 -18.70
N SER A 284 7.37 -32.71 -19.85
CA SER A 284 8.31 -33.77 -20.11
C SER A 284 9.47 -33.77 -19.11
N ALA A 285 10.00 -34.94 -18.79
CA ALA A 285 11.16 -35.04 -17.91
C ALA A 285 12.37 -34.30 -18.49
N PRO A 286 13.11 -33.53 -17.67
CA PRO A 286 14.34 -32.89 -18.12
C PRO A 286 15.42 -33.96 -18.40
N PRO A 287 16.43 -33.62 -19.23
CA PRO A 287 17.61 -34.46 -19.37
C PRO A 287 18.34 -34.68 -18.04
N ASP A 288 18.98 -35.86 -17.88
CA ASP A 288 19.61 -36.25 -16.62
C ASP A 288 20.74 -35.31 -16.16
N ASP A 289 21.39 -34.62 -17.11
CA ASP A 289 22.43 -33.63 -16.84
C ASP A 289 21.91 -32.19 -16.67
N CYS A 290 20.60 -31.98 -16.66
CA CYS A 290 20.01 -30.68 -16.45
C CYS A 290 20.17 -30.22 -14.99
N GLU A 291 20.84 -29.09 -14.77
CA GLU A 291 21.04 -28.52 -13.44
C GLU A 291 20.30 -27.19 -13.27
N VAL A 292 20.14 -26.44 -14.37
CA VAL A 292 19.49 -25.12 -14.41
C VAL A 292 18.52 -25.07 -15.56
N MET A 293 17.37 -24.49 -15.32
CA MET A 293 16.34 -24.35 -16.35
C MET A 293 15.97 -22.89 -16.60
N TYR A 294 15.44 -22.64 -17.80
CA TYR A 294 14.74 -21.42 -18.17
C TYR A 294 13.56 -21.77 -19.08
N ILE A 295 12.35 -21.30 -18.76
CA ILE A 295 11.17 -21.48 -19.62
C ILE A 295 11.19 -20.49 -20.77
N VAL A 296 10.88 -20.98 -21.96
CA VAL A 296 10.64 -20.19 -23.17
C VAL A 296 9.31 -20.60 -23.82
N ASP A 297 8.76 -19.72 -24.68
CA ASP A 297 7.59 -20.02 -25.51
C ASP A 297 7.88 -19.63 -26.94
N SER A 298 8.05 -20.62 -27.82
CA SER A 298 8.35 -20.38 -29.25
C SER A 298 7.14 -19.90 -30.07
N LYS A 299 5.93 -19.90 -29.53
CA LYS A 299 4.72 -19.37 -30.17
C LYS A 299 4.46 -17.91 -29.82
N TYR A 300 5.14 -17.01 -30.53
CA TYR A 300 5.09 -15.56 -30.28
C TYR A 300 3.71 -14.92 -30.40
N GLU A 301 2.91 -15.34 -31.38
CA GLU A 301 1.65 -14.70 -31.74
C GLU A 301 0.45 -15.34 -31.04
N ASP A 302 0.53 -16.62 -30.68
CA ASP A 302 -0.52 -17.43 -30.07
C ASP A 302 -0.22 -17.77 -28.60
N ARG A 303 0.36 -16.80 -27.86
CA ARG A 303 0.71 -17.01 -26.47
C ARG A 303 -0.52 -17.29 -25.61
N LYS A 304 -0.48 -18.40 -24.91
CA LYS A 304 -1.58 -18.88 -24.07
C LYS A 304 -1.67 -18.16 -22.73
N TYR A 305 -0.55 -17.64 -22.24
CA TYR A 305 -0.45 -17.13 -20.88
C TYR A 305 0.09 -15.70 -20.85
N ALA A 306 -0.19 -14.98 -19.76
CA ALA A 306 0.45 -13.70 -19.47
C ALA A 306 1.90 -13.90 -19.01
N PHE A 307 2.76 -12.89 -19.15
CA PHE A 307 4.20 -13.02 -18.83
C PHE A 307 4.46 -13.56 -17.42
N HIS A 308 3.72 -13.08 -16.42
CA HIS A 308 3.89 -13.51 -15.04
C HIS A 308 3.54 -14.99 -14.84
N SER A 309 2.61 -15.55 -15.62
CA SER A 309 2.25 -16.95 -15.54
C SER A 309 3.41 -17.85 -15.92
N TYR A 310 4.14 -17.54 -17.00
CA TYR A 310 5.33 -18.32 -17.38
C TYR A 310 6.41 -18.31 -16.28
N GLN A 311 6.62 -17.16 -15.66
CA GLN A 311 7.61 -17.04 -14.59
C GLN A 311 7.22 -17.87 -13.36
N LEU A 312 5.93 -17.94 -13.03
CA LEU A 312 5.40 -18.76 -11.92
C LEU A 312 5.45 -20.26 -12.27
N MET A 313 5.00 -20.64 -13.48
CA MET A 313 5.08 -22.03 -13.98
C MET A 313 6.51 -22.56 -13.94
N ALA A 314 7.50 -21.69 -14.24
CA ALA A 314 8.90 -22.08 -14.14
C ALA A 314 9.31 -22.46 -12.70
N TRP A 315 8.76 -21.78 -11.68
CA TRP A 315 9.03 -22.17 -10.29
C TRP A 315 8.44 -23.53 -9.94
N GLU A 316 7.24 -23.85 -10.44
CA GLU A 316 6.57 -25.12 -10.20
C GLU A 316 7.33 -26.26 -10.86
N VAL A 317 7.76 -26.08 -12.14
CA VAL A 317 8.60 -27.07 -12.85
C VAL A 317 9.94 -27.27 -12.15
N SER A 318 10.60 -26.18 -11.75
CA SER A 318 11.88 -26.25 -11.03
C SER A 318 11.74 -26.97 -9.69
N TYR A 319 10.64 -26.77 -8.99
CA TYR A 319 10.33 -27.47 -7.74
C TYR A 319 10.09 -28.96 -7.96
N LYS A 320 9.26 -29.32 -8.98
CA LYS A 320 8.98 -30.73 -9.33
C LYS A 320 10.24 -31.53 -9.60
N TYR A 321 11.18 -30.96 -10.36
CA TYR A 321 12.40 -31.64 -10.79
C TYR A 321 13.64 -31.28 -10.01
N ASN A 322 13.50 -30.50 -8.93
CA ASN A 322 14.60 -30.01 -8.09
C ASN A 322 15.73 -29.31 -8.88
N LEU A 323 15.35 -28.48 -9.86
CA LEU A 323 16.27 -27.75 -10.71
C LEU A 323 16.47 -26.32 -10.19
N LYS A 324 17.61 -25.72 -10.48
CA LYS A 324 17.78 -24.27 -10.36
C LYS A 324 17.05 -23.57 -11.50
N ASN A 325 16.62 -22.32 -11.30
CA ASN A 325 15.77 -21.62 -12.24
C ASN A 325 16.30 -20.22 -12.53
N MET A 326 16.36 -19.85 -13.80
CA MET A 326 16.70 -18.50 -14.25
C MET A 326 15.48 -17.59 -14.38
N ASN A 327 14.28 -18.14 -14.43
CA ASN A 327 13.03 -17.39 -14.40
C ASN A 327 12.81 -16.74 -13.04
N GLY A 328 12.09 -15.65 -13.02
CA GLY A 328 11.75 -14.97 -11.77
C GLY A 328 10.61 -13.99 -11.92
N TYR A 329 9.78 -13.88 -10.89
CA TYR A 329 8.72 -12.89 -10.82
C TYR A 329 8.91 -12.03 -9.57
N SER A 330 9.28 -10.78 -9.78
CA SER A 330 9.52 -9.82 -8.72
C SER A 330 9.02 -8.44 -9.12
N GLY A 331 8.75 -7.59 -8.14
CA GLY A 331 8.44 -6.17 -8.37
C GLY A 331 9.66 -5.36 -8.84
N GLN A 332 10.85 -5.93 -8.82
CA GLN A 332 12.09 -5.39 -9.40
C GLN A 332 12.92 -6.57 -9.89
N PHE A 333 13.53 -6.40 -11.05
CA PHE A 333 14.45 -7.37 -11.61
C PHE A 333 15.90 -6.97 -11.36
N PRO A 334 16.83 -7.92 -11.29
CA PRO A 334 18.25 -7.62 -11.25
C PRO A 334 18.65 -6.75 -12.44
N LYS A 335 19.64 -5.91 -12.24
CA LYS A 335 20.18 -5.12 -13.33
C LYS A 335 20.68 -6.04 -14.46
N GLU A 336 20.40 -5.70 -15.70
CA GLU A 336 20.75 -6.49 -16.88
C GLU A 336 20.04 -7.87 -16.99
N TRP A 337 19.02 -8.13 -16.15
CA TRP A 337 18.16 -9.29 -16.30
C TRP A 337 16.98 -8.94 -17.24
N GLU A 338 17.13 -9.29 -18.51
CA GLU A 338 16.14 -9.02 -19.56
C GLU A 338 15.40 -10.30 -19.97
N LEU A 339 15.02 -11.12 -18.99
CA LEU A 339 14.41 -12.45 -19.18
C LEU A 339 12.94 -12.51 -18.80
N ASP A 340 12.27 -11.36 -18.74
CA ASP A 340 10.86 -11.25 -18.35
C ASP A 340 9.90 -11.77 -19.43
N ASN A 341 10.19 -11.52 -20.70
CA ASN A 341 9.34 -11.87 -21.84
C ASN A 341 9.85 -13.15 -22.53
N VAL A 342 9.49 -14.28 -22.01
CA VAL A 342 9.96 -15.63 -22.45
C VAL A 342 9.64 -15.97 -23.94
N TRP A 343 8.85 -15.17 -24.62
CA TRP A 343 8.45 -15.31 -26.03
C TRP A 343 9.15 -14.37 -27.01
N GLU A 344 10.11 -13.58 -26.55
CA GLU A 344 10.87 -12.70 -27.44
C GLU A 344 11.76 -13.50 -28.39
N LYS A 345 11.87 -13.04 -29.64
CA LYS A 345 12.66 -13.74 -30.67
C LYS A 345 14.15 -13.87 -30.33
N ASP A 346 14.67 -12.93 -29.54
CA ASP A 346 16.05 -12.86 -29.09
C ASP A 346 16.25 -13.42 -27.68
N ILE A 347 15.25 -14.06 -27.10
CA ILE A 347 15.29 -14.52 -25.71
C ILE A 347 16.45 -15.50 -25.42
N HIS A 348 16.78 -16.35 -26.38
CA HIS A 348 17.93 -17.26 -26.25
C HIS A 348 19.26 -16.50 -26.18
N THR A 349 19.41 -15.40 -26.94
CA THR A 349 20.59 -14.52 -26.90
C THR A 349 20.69 -13.83 -25.55
N LYS A 350 19.59 -13.25 -25.05
CA LYS A 350 19.51 -12.62 -23.72
C LYS A 350 19.83 -13.61 -22.60
N ALA A 351 19.31 -14.83 -22.69
CA ALA A 351 19.59 -15.88 -21.72
C ALA A 351 21.07 -16.28 -21.75
N ALA A 352 21.68 -16.42 -22.92
CA ALA A 352 23.12 -16.71 -23.05
C ALA A 352 24.00 -15.58 -22.47
N GLU A 353 23.63 -14.32 -22.70
CA GLU A 353 24.31 -13.15 -22.11
C GLU A 353 24.20 -13.17 -20.57
N TRP A 354 23.02 -13.48 -20.03
CA TRP A 354 22.81 -13.60 -18.60
C TRP A 354 23.64 -14.74 -17.98
N ILE A 355 23.69 -15.90 -18.64
CA ILE A 355 24.52 -17.03 -18.24
C ILE A 355 26.00 -16.62 -18.16
N LYS A 356 26.49 -15.95 -19.19
CA LYS A 356 27.88 -15.47 -19.26
C LYS A 356 28.17 -14.41 -18.19
N LEU A 357 27.28 -13.44 -18.01
CA LEU A 357 27.43 -12.35 -17.05
C LEU A 357 27.53 -12.88 -15.60
N ASN A 358 26.70 -13.87 -15.27
CA ASN A 358 26.64 -14.43 -13.94
C ASN A 358 27.57 -15.65 -13.76
N LYS A 359 28.39 -15.98 -14.76
CA LYS A 359 29.34 -17.08 -14.74
C LYS A 359 28.67 -18.41 -14.29
N ILE A 360 27.52 -18.69 -14.91
CA ILE A 360 26.78 -19.93 -14.62
C ILE A 360 27.52 -21.06 -15.32
N ASP A 361 28.28 -21.87 -14.54
CA ASP A 361 29.11 -22.98 -14.99
C ASP A 361 28.37 -24.34 -14.96
N LYS A 362 27.04 -24.30 -15.03
CA LYS A 362 26.15 -25.45 -14.93
C LYS A 362 25.50 -25.75 -16.25
N ASN A 363 25.04 -27.01 -16.42
CA ASN A 363 24.26 -27.38 -17.58
C ASN A 363 22.88 -26.69 -17.55
N VAL A 364 22.70 -25.70 -18.42
CA VAL A 364 21.46 -24.94 -18.57
C VAL A 364 20.63 -25.53 -19.69
N TYR A 365 19.34 -25.69 -19.47
CA TYR A 365 18.39 -26.13 -20.48
C TYR A 365 17.22 -25.17 -20.59
N TYR A 366 16.78 -24.95 -21.81
CA TYR A 366 15.53 -24.24 -22.11
C TYR A 366 14.40 -25.24 -22.22
N TYR A 367 13.32 -25.01 -21.49
CA TYR A 367 12.07 -25.75 -21.65
C TYR A 367 11.09 -24.93 -22.47
N ASP A 368 10.76 -25.40 -23.65
CA ASP A 368 9.77 -24.73 -24.52
C ASP A 368 8.36 -25.24 -24.22
N VAL A 369 7.53 -24.35 -23.67
CA VAL A 369 6.13 -24.66 -23.30
C VAL A 369 5.27 -24.99 -24.52
N ALA A 370 5.56 -24.41 -25.68
CA ALA A 370 4.79 -24.63 -26.90
C ALA A 370 4.98 -26.03 -27.49
N THR A 371 6.19 -26.57 -27.39
CA THR A 371 6.57 -27.85 -28.00
C THR A 371 6.77 -28.98 -27.00
N ASN A 372 6.82 -28.66 -25.69
CA ASN A 372 7.13 -29.59 -24.59
C ASN A 372 8.52 -30.25 -24.75
N VAL A 373 9.51 -29.51 -25.23
CA VAL A 373 10.86 -30.02 -25.53
C VAL A 373 11.91 -29.27 -24.70
N TRP A 374 12.91 -30.02 -24.24
CA TRP A 374 14.09 -29.48 -23.60
C TRP A 374 15.24 -29.35 -24.59
N THR A 375 15.87 -28.19 -24.66
CA THR A 375 17.05 -27.91 -25.49
C THR A 375 18.18 -27.37 -24.65
N LYS A 376 19.41 -27.88 -24.85
CA LYS A 376 20.58 -27.41 -24.12
C LYS A 376 20.93 -25.99 -24.55
N ALA A 377 21.21 -25.11 -23.60
CA ALA A 377 21.77 -23.81 -23.87
C ALA A 377 23.22 -23.96 -24.40
N ASN A 378 23.53 -23.29 -25.50
CA ASN A 378 24.86 -23.30 -26.10
C ASN A 378 25.83 -22.34 -25.42
#